data_9a142c56022ca95d255437357c3b2646
#
_entry.id   9a142c56022ca95d255437357c3b2646
#
_cell.length_a   1.000
_cell.length_b   1.000
_cell.length_c   1.000
_cell.angle_alpha   90.00
_cell.angle_beta   90.00
_cell.angle_gamma   90.00
#
_symmetry.space_group_name_H-M   'P 1'
#
loop_
_entity.id
_entity.type
_entity.pdbx_description
1 polymer ?
#
loop_
_entity_poly.entity_id
_entity_poly.type
_entity_poly.pdbx_seq_one_letter_code
_entity_poly.pdbx_strand_id
1 'polypeptide(L)'
;FYNIALELNSREWEHLSVLIGLMRSEMEENEDSPALRGVLQGYLHVILEYCNRIYLKQIHSNSKKSSDLIKRFHNTLVEYYKKNMQHQRGIPSVRYCAAELSYSPRYLGDIVKKVTGSTAIAYIHSFVVEKSKSMMMQGNNISETANLLGFEYVHHFSRIFKKITGITPSEFINK
;
A
#
# COMPACT_ATOMS: atom_id res chain seq x y z
N PHE A 1 -10.20 -8.93 12.21
CA PHE A 1 -9.07 -8.65 13.12
C PHE A 1 -7.79 -9.04 12.41
N TYR A 2 -6.98 -8.06 12.01
CA TYR A 2 -5.64 -8.32 11.50
C TYR A 2 -4.76 -8.61 12.71
N ASN A 3 -4.22 -9.84 12.81
CA ASN A 3 -3.16 -10.19 13.75
C ASN A 3 -1.89 -9.44 13.33
N ILE A 4 -1.73 -8.21 13.81
CA ILE A 4 -0.48 -7.47 13.65
C ILE A 4 0.37 -7.88 14.85
N ALA A 5 1.36 -8.73 14.61
CA ALA A 5 2.37 -9.06 15.60
C ALA A 5 3.16 -7.79 15.98
N LEU A 6 3.44 -7.61 17.27
CA LEU A 6 4.31 -6.57 17.75
C LEU A 6 5.75 -6.95 17.42
N GLU A 7 6.39 -6.20 16.53
CA GLU A 7 7.81 -6.35 16.25
C GLU A 7 8.61 -5.50 17.23
N LEU A 8 9.42 -6.15 18.05
CA LEU A 8 10.24 -5.49 19.08
C LEU A 8 11.69 -5.40 18.60
N ASN A 9 12.31 -4.24 18.72
CA ASN A 9 13.76 -4.14 18.61
C ASN A 9 14.42 -4.57 19.95
N SER A 10 15.75 -4.78 19.94
CA SER A 10 16.50 -5.27 21.10
C SER A 10 16.27 -4.44 22.36
N ARG A 11 16.20 -3.11 22.26
CA ARG A 11 15.98 -2.19 23.37
C ARG A 11 14.54 -2.25 23.89
N GLU A 12 13.57 -2.37 23.00
CA GLU A 12 12.15 -2.51 23.35
C GLU A 12 11.90 -3.86 24.04
N TRP A 13 12.56 -4.91 23.58
CA TRP A 13 12.54 -6.22 24.24
C TRP A 13 13.15 -6.17 25.65
N GLU A 14 14.32 -5.53 25.80
CA GLU A 14 14.99 -5.37 27.09
C GLU A 14 14.09 -4.66 28.11
N HIS A 15 13.49 -3.53 27.74
CA HIS A 15 12.58 -2.78 28.60
C HIS A 15 11.36 -3.61 29.03
N LEU A 16 10.72 -4.34 28.12
CA LEU A 16 9.58 -5.20 28.45
C LEU A 16 10.01 -6.35 29.36
N SER A 17 11.16 -6.96 29.10
CA SER A 17 11.70 -8.04 29.93
C SER A 17 11.96 -7.60 31.36
N VAL A 18 12.52 -6.39 31.55
CA VAL A 18 12.72 -5.78 32.88
C VAL A 18 11.38 -5.56 33.60
N LEU A 19 10.38 -4.98 32.91
CA LEU A 19 9.06 -4.73 33.53
C LEU A 19 8.35 -6.03 33.93
N ILE A 20 8.44 -7.06 33.10
CA ILE A 20 7.87 -8.38 33.38
C ILE A 20 8.63 -9.04 34.53
N GLY A 21 9.96 -8.91 34.57
CA GLY A 21 10.81 -9.41 35.67
C GLY A 21 10.45 -8.77 37.01
N LEU A 22 10.30 -7.45 37.06
CA LEU A 22 9.89 -6.74 38.25
C LEU A 22 8.50 -7.16 38.76
N MET A 23 7.53 -7.28 37.82
CA MET A 23 6.19 -7.76 38.15
C MET A 23 6.22 -9.18 38.73
N ARG A 24 7.09 -10.05 38.22
CA ARG A 24 7.25 -11.42 38.71
C ARG A 24 7.90 -11.45 40.10
N SER A 25 8.97 -10.70 40.29
CA SER A 25 9.65 -10.58 41.61
C SER A 25 8.67 -10.11 42.68
N GLU A 26 7.83 -9.10 42.38
CA GLU A 26 6.79 -8.60 43.30
C GLU A 26 5.79 -9.70 43.68
N MET A 27 5.39 -10.55 42.74
CA MET A 27 4.51 -11.67 43.03
C MET A 27 5.15 -12.74 43.94
N GLU A 28 6.46 -12.99 43.75
CA GLU A 28 7.19 -14.02 44.49
C GLU A 28 7.57 -13.53 45.89
N GLU A 29 7.92 -12.25 46.09
CA GLU A 29 8.45 -11.69 47.33
C GLU A 29 7.37 -11.14 48.26
N ASN A 30 6.20 -10.74 47.71
CA ASN A 30 5.16 -10.03 48.47
C ASN A 30 3.78 -10.69 48.37
N GLU A 31 3.72 -12.05 48.28
CA GLU A 31 2.50 -12.82 48.05
C GLU A 31 1.38 -12.49 49.04
N ASP A 32 1.71 -12.27 50.31
CA ASP A 32 0.76 -11.98 51.41
C ASP A 32 0.45 -10.48 51.56
N SER A 33 1.02 -9.61 50.72
CA SER A 33 0.83 -8.17 50.88
C SER A 33 -0.56 -7.71 50.42
N PRO A 34 -1.32 -6.97 51.28
CA PRO A 34 -2.62 -6.43 50.84
C PRO A 34 -2.52 -5.42 49.71
N ALA A 35 -1.33 -4.85 49.48
CA ALA A 35 -1.05 -3.92 48.41
C ALA A 35 -0.67 -4.61 47.07
N LEU A 36 -0.34 -5.91 47.08
CA LEU A 36 0.15 -6.65 45.93
C LEU A 36 -0.72 -6.45 44.68
N ARG A 37 -2.04 -6.57 44.82
CA ARG A 37 -2.98 -6.40 43.70
C ARG A 37 -2.85 -5.03 43.03
N GLY A 38 -2.71 -3.98 43.80
CA GLY A 38 -2.56 -2.61 43.26
C GLY A 38 -1.24 -2.44 42.52
N VAL A 39 -0.15 -3.00 43.09
CA VAL A 39 1.18 -2.96 42.47
C VAL A 39 1.19 -3.71 41.16
N LEU A 40 0.62 -4.95 41.10
CA LEU A 40 0.51 -5.73 39.87
C LEU A 40 -0.34 -5.04 38.79
N GLN A 41 -1.44 -4.38 39.21
CA GLN A 41 -2.24 -3.58 38.26
C GLN A 41 -1.43 -2.43 37.68
N GLY A 42 -0.59 -1.78 38.48
CA GLY A 42 0.34 -0.74 38.02
C GLY A 42 1.34 -1.26 36.98
N TYR A 43 2.00 -2.38 37.26
CA TYR A 43 2.92 -3.01 36.31
C TYR A 43 2.22 -3.39 35.02
N LEU A 44 1.05 -4.03 35.11
CA LEU A 44 0.28 -4.41 33.94
C LEU A 44 -0.12 -3.20 33.09
N HIS A 45 -0.56 -2.11 33.74
CA HIS A 45 -0.89 -0.87 33.04
C HIS A 45 0.32 -0.30 32.28
N VAL A 46 1.48 -0.22 32.94
CA VAL A 46 2.72 0.26 32.30
C VAL A 46 3.12 -0.61 31.12
N ILE A 47 3.05 -1.95 31.26
CA ILE A 47 3.36 -2.89 30.18
C ILE A 47 2.42 -2.67 28.99
N LEU A 48 1.10 -2.56 29.23
CA LEU A 48 0.11 -2.34 28.17
C LEU A 48 0.32 -1.01 27.46
N GLU A 49 0.59 0.08 28.18
CA GLU A 49 0.88 1.38 27.57
C GLU A 49 2.20 1.37 26.79
N TYR A 50 3.20 0.62 27.25
CA TYR A 50 4.44 0.43 26.54
C TYR A 50 4.21 -0.31 25.20
N CYS A 51 3.43 -1.39 25.22
CA CYS A 51 3.04 -2.12 24.01
C CYS A 51 2.22 -1.24 23.05
N ASN A 52 1.26 -0.48 23.57
CA ASN A 52 0.44 0.46 22.80
C ASN A 52 1.30 1.51 22.09
N ARG A 53 2.28 2.09 22.78
CA ARG A 53 3.23 3.04 22.18
C ARG A 53 4.02 2.44 21.04
N ILE A 54 4.53 1.21 21.19
CA ILE A 54 5.26 0.50 20.13
C ILE A 54 4.33 0.23 18.93
N TYR A 55 3.12 -0.22 19.20
CA TYR A 55 2.09 -0.49 18.18
C TYR A 55 1.77 0.75 17.35
N LEU A 56 1.51 1.89 18.01
CA LEU A 56 1.25 3.15 17.31
C LEU A 56 2.43 3.60 16.45
N LYS A 57 3.66 3.47 16.95
CA LYS A 57 4.88 3.77 16.18
C LYS A 57 5.00 2.88 14.93
N GLN A 58 4.69 1.58 15.05
CA GLN A 58 4.71 0.65 13.91
C GLN A 58 3.65 0.99 12.86
N ILE A 59 2.43 1.33 13.28
CA ILE A 59 1.37 1.76 12.36
C ILE A 59 1.80 2.99 11.57
N HIS A 60 2.33 4.01 12.22
CA HIS A 60 2.80 5.23 11.55
C HIS A 60 3.96 4.96 10.58
N SER A 61 4.93 4.14 10.98
CA SER A 61 6.06 3.74 10.12
C SER A 61 5.59 2.96 8.89
N ASN A 62 4.70 1.98 9.07
CA ASN A 62 4.14 1.19 7.99
C ASN A 62 3.27 2.01 7.04
N SER A 63 2.51 2.97 7.54
CA SER A 63 1.73 3.91 6.73
C SER A 63 2.64 4.76 5.83
N LYS A 64 3.71 5.31 6.38
CA LYS A 64 4.69 6.11 5.63
C LYS A 64 5.39 5.27 4.54
N LYS A 65 5.86 4.06 4.87
CA LYS A 65 6.48 3.13 3.90
C LYS A 65 5.51 2.73 2.79
N SER A 66 4.26 2.46 3.15
CA SER A 66 3.22 2.09 2.18
C SER A 66 2.88 3.25 1.24
N SER A 67 2.79 4.48 1.76
CA SER A 67 2.58 5.69 0.96
C SER A 67 3.76 5.95 0.01
N ASP A 68 4.99 5.76 0.46
CA ASP A 68 6.19 5.88 -0.38
C ASP A 68 6.20 4.84 -1.51
N LEU A 69 5.81 3.60 -1.21
CA LEU A 69 5.71 2.56 -2.24
C LEU A 69 4.70 2.93 -3.33
N ILE A 70 3.55 3.53 -2.98
CA ILE A 70 2.57 3.99 -3.98
C ILE A 70 3.15 5.08 -4.87
N LYS A 71 3.89 6.03 -4.32
CA LYS A 71 4.60 7.07 -5.11
C LYS A 71 5.60 6.43 -6.08
N ARG A 72 6.40 5.49 -5.59
CA ARG A 72 7.37 4.74 -6.43
C ARG A 72 6.66 3.93 -7.51
N PHE A 73 5.54 3.29 -7.20
CA PHE A 73 4.72 2.56 -8.17
C PHE A 73 4.18 3.49 -9.25
N HIS A 74 3.65 4.66 -8.87
CA HIS A 74 3.22 5.68 -9.83
C HIS A 74 4.38 6.13 -10.75
N ASN A 75 5.54 6.42 -10.18
CA ASN A 75 6.73 6.82 -10.93
C ASN A 75 7.20 5.72 -11.89
N THR A 76 7.10 4.44 -11.51
CA THR A 76 7.39 3.30 -12.41
C THR A 76 6.48 3.33 -13.65
N LEU A 77 5.19 3.67 -13.49
CA LEU A 77 4.27 3.80 -14.63
C LEU A 77 4.65 5.00 -15.51
N VAL A 78 5.01 6.13 -14.92
CA VAL A 78 5.47 7.31 -15.67
C VAL A 78 6.72 6.98 -16.48
N GLU A 79 7.72 6.38 -15.86
CA GLU A 79 8.97 6.00 -16.52
C GLU A 79 8.78 4.92 -17.61
N TYR A 80 7.81 4.01 -17.42
CA TYR A 80 7.46 3.02 -18.44
C TYR A 80 7.06 3.67 -19.76
N TYR A 81 6.17 4.67 -19.72
CA TYR A 81 5.72 5.40 -20.90
C TYR A 81 6.77 6.37 -21.43
N LYS A 82 7.56 6.99 -20.57
CA LYS A 82 8.68 7.87 -20.96
C LYS A 82 9.75 7.12 -21.74
N LYS A 83 10.00 5.85 -21.38
CA LYS A 83 10.92 4.95 -22.09
C LYS A 83 10.30 4.26 -23.30
N ASN A 84 9.07 4.58 -23.65
CA ASN A 84 8.31 3.98 -24.76
C ASN A 84 8.21 2.45 -24.72
N MET A 85 8.21 1.87 -23.49
CA MET A 85 8.15 0.43 -23.28
C MET A 85 6.82 -0.19 -23.78
N GLN A 86 5.75 0.60 -23.85
CA GLN A 86 4.44 0.14 -24.32
C GLN A 86 4.43 -0.31 -25.79
N HIS A 87 5.34 0.18 -26.62
CA HIS A 87 5.43 -0.26 -28.02
C HIS A 87 5.92 -1.70 -28.17
N GLN A 88 6.66 -2.20 -27.18
CA GLN A 88 7.21 -3.57 -27.20
C GLN A 88 6.43 -4.53 -26.30
N ARG A 89 5.87 -4.02 -25.19
CA ARG A 89 5.32 -4.84 -24.10
C ARG A 89 3.85 -4.59 -23.83
N GLY A 90 3.22 -3.69 -24.58
CA GLY A 90 1.82 -3.31 -24.35
C GLY A 90 1.63 -2.51 -23.06
N ILE A 91 0.46 -2.62 -22.45
CA ILE A 91 0.14 -1.96 -21.20
C ILE A 91 1.02 -2.52 -20.06
N PRO A 92 1.54 -1.68 -19.13
CA PRO A 92 2.33 -2.17 -18.01
C PRO A 92 1.54 -3.17 -17.16
N SER A 93 2.18 -4.31 -16.84
CA SER A 93 1.60 -5.33 -15.98
C SER A 93 2.01 -5.13 -14.52
N VAL A 94 1.18 -5.65 -13.58
CA VAL A 94 1.52 -5.67 -12.16
C VAL A 94 2.84 -6.40 -11.91
N ARG A 95 3.09 -7.48 -12.69
CA ARG A 95 4.34 -8.26 -12.60
C ARG A 95 5.57 -7.43 -12.97
N TYR A 96 5.47 -6.65 -14.04
CA TYR A 96 6.54 -5.75 -14.45
C TYR A 96 6.82 -4.70 -13.37
N CYS A 97 5.77 -4.00 -12.92
CA CYS A 97 5.93 -2.94 -11.91
C CYS A 97 6.50 -3.48 -10.58
N ALA A 98 6.07 -4.68 -10.17
CA ALA A 98 6.57 -5.31 -8.97
C ALA A 98 8.07 -5.67 -9.09
N ALA A 99 8.49 -6.19 -10.25
CA ALA A 99 9.90 -6.51 -10.53
C ALA A 99 10.78 -5.25 -10.48
N GLU A 100 10.36 -4.14 -11.13
CA GLU A 100 11.08 -2.86 -11.11
C GLU A 100 11.23 -2.30 -9.68
N LEU A 101 10.28 -2.59 -8.82
CA LEU A 101 10.28 -2.16 -7.42
C LEU A 101 10.97 -3.14 -6.47
N SER A 102 11.43 -4.30 -6.96
CA SER A 102 12.02 -5.40 -6.18
C SER A 102 11.05 -6.02 -5.17
N TYR A 103 9.76 -6.14 -5.55
CA TYR A 103 8.72 -6.78 -4.76
C TYR A 103 8.06 -7.93 -5.51
N SER A 104 7.37 -8.81 -4.77
CA SER A 104 6.48 -9.79 -5.40
C SER A 104 5.20 -9.09 -5.90
N PRO A 105 4.57 -9.59 -7.00
CA PRO A 105 3.29 -9.06 -7.48
C PRO A 105 2.18 -9.08 -6.42
N ARG A 106 2.18 -10.12 -5.57
CA ARG A 106 1.22 -10.26 -4.47
C ARG A 106 1.40 -9.15 -3.44
N TYR A 107 2.64 -8.94 -2.97
CA TYR A 107 2.92 -7.89 -1.98
C TYR A 107 2.56 -6.51 -2.50
N LEU A 108 2.95 -6.18 -3.75
CA LEU A 108 2.56 -4.92 -4.39
C LEU A 108 1.04 -4.78 -4.45
N GLY A 109 0.33 -5.84 -4.86
CA GLY A 109 -1.13 -5.86 -4.93
C GLY A 109 -1.80 -5.60 -3.58
N ASP A 110 -1.32 -6.24 -2.51
CA ASP A 110 -1.85 -6.09 -1.15
C ASP A 110 -1.64 -4.67 -0.61
N ILE A 111 -0.46 -4.08 -0.81
CA ILE A 111 -0.17 -2.70 -0.38
C ILE A 111 -0.99 -1.68 -1.17
N VAL A 112 -1.05 -1.82 -2.50
CA VAL A 112 -1.87 -0.93 -3.35
C VAL A 112 -3.32 -0.96 -2.90
N LYS A 113 -3.89 -2.16 -2.71
CA LYS A 113 -5.28 -2.31 -2.25
C LYS A 113 -5.51 -1.72 -0.86
N LYS A 114 -4.56 -1.92 0.06
CA LYS A 114 -4.64 -1.37 1.43
C LYS A 114 -4.63 0.15 1.45
N VAL A 115 -3.79 0.78 0.62
CA VAL A 115 -3.58 2.25 0.65
C VAL A 115 -4.60 2.98 -0.22
N THR A 116 -4.91 2.44 -1.41
CA THR A 116 -5.76 3.13 -2.40
C THR A 116 -7.20 2.64 -2.44
N GLY A 117 -7.52 1.53 -1.77
CA GLY A 117 -8.81 0.85 -1.88
C GLY A 117 -9.02 0.08 -3.18
N SER A 118 -8.11 0.21 -4.16
CA SER A 118 -8.21 -0.36 -5.51
C SER A 118 -7.16 -1.44 -5.73
N THR A 119 -7.44 -2.42 -6.61
CA THR A 119 -6.43 -3.40 -7.00
C THR A 119 -5.30 -2.74 -7.80
N ALA A 120 -4.08 -3.32 -7.78
CA ALA A 120 -2.96 -2.78 -8.54
C ALA A 120 -3.24 -2.71 -10.05
N ILE A 121 -3.98 -3.67 -10.61
CA ILE A 121 -4.40 -3.63 -12.03
C ILE A 121 -5.41 -2.48 -12.28
N ALA A 122 -6.33 -2.24 -11.37
CA ALA A 122 -7.28 -1.12 -11.49
C ALA A 122 -6.54 0.23 -11.42
N TYR A 123 -5.53 0.33 -10.56
CA TYR A 123 -4.66 1.52 -10.47
C TYR A 123 -3.92 1.79 -11.80
N ILE A 124 -3.32 0.74 -12.40
CA ILE A 124 -2.67 0.84 -13.71
C ILE A 124 -3.68 1.31 -14.77
N HIS A 125 -4.85 0.70 -14.83
CA HIS A 125 -5.90 1.08 -15.78
C HIS A 125 -6.35 2.53 -15.60
N SER A 126 -6.51 3.00 -14.34
CA SER A 126 -6.84 4.41 -14.06
C SER A 126 -5.74 5.36 -14.57
N PHE A 127 -4.47 5.02 -14.33
CA PHE A 127 -3.34 5.79 -14.84
C PHE A 127 -3.35 5.89 -16.38
N VAL A 128 -3.59 4.76 -17.07
CA VAL A 128 -3.65 4.70 -18.54
C VAL A 128 -4.83 5.51 -19.08
N VAL A 129 -5.99 5.45 -18.41
CA VAL A 129 -7.18 6.23 -18.81
C VAL A 129 -6.94 7.73 -18.62
N GLU A 130 -6.33 8.18 -17.50
CA GLU A 130 -5.99 9.59 -17.34
C GLU A 130 -5.02 10.09 -18.42
N LYS A 131 -4.00 9.28 -18.75
CA LYS A 131 -3.09 9.58 -19.85
C LYS A 131 -3.83 9.66 -21.19
N SER A 132 -4.78 8.77 -21.46
CA SER A 132 -5.59 8.76 -22.68
C SER A 132 -6.44 10.02 -22.84
N LYS A 133 -7.03 10.51 -21.75
CA LYS A 133 -7.79 11.77 -21.77
C LYS A 133 -6.94 12.94 -22.25
N SER A 134 -5.73 13.08 -21.70
CA SER A 134 -4.81 14.14 -22.13
C SER A 134 -4.44 14.04 -23.62
N MET A 135 -4.23 12.82 -24.14
CA MET A 135 -3.90 12.61 -25.56
C MET A 135 -5.08 12.93 -26.48
N MET A 136 -6.30 12.49 -26.12
CA MET A 136 -7.50 12.82 -26.89
C MET A 136 -7.82 14.31 -26.89
N MET A 137 -7.60 15.02 -25.76
CA MET A 137 -7.73 16.48 -25.69
C MET A 137 -6.69 17.21 -26.52
N GLN A 138 -5.55 16.60 -26.84
CA GLN A 138 -4.53 17.12 -27.77
C GLN A 138 -4.83 16.80 -29.24
N GLY A 139 -5.97 16.17 -29.53
CA GLY A 139 -6.44 15.94 -30.89
C GLY A 139 -6.16 14.54 -31.44
N ASN A 140 -5.57 13.62 -30.65
CA ASN A 140 -5.42 12.23 -31.11
C ASN A 140 -6.79 11.55 -31.19
N ASN A 141 -7.03 10.80 -32.27
CA ASN A 141 -8.23 9.98 -32.36
C ASN A 141 -8.16 8.75 -31.43
N ILE A 142 -9.28 8.04 -31.28
CA ILE A 142 -9.41 6.90 -30.36
C ILE A 142 -8.45 5.76 -30.70
N SER A 143 -8.31 5.44 -32.00
CA SER A 143 -7.42 4.36 -32.47
C SER A 143 -5.96 4.70 -32.23
N GLU A 144 -5.54 5.90 -32.57
CA GLU A 144 -4.19 6.40 -32.31
C GLU A 144 -3.88 6.39 -30.82
N THR A 145 -4.79 6.90 -29.98
CA THR A 145 -4.65 6.90 -28.51
C THR A 145 -4.48 5.49 -27.98
N ALA A 146 -5.32 4.54 -28.42
CA ALA A 146 -5.20 3.14 -28.00
C ALA A 146 -3.84 2.54 -28.35
N ASN A 147 -3.39 2.71 -29.60
CA ASN A 147 -2.11 2.22 -30.08
C ASN A 147 -0.91 2.83 -29.34
N LEU A 148 -0.91 4.16 -29.17
CA LEU A 148 0.14 4.87 -28.43
C LEU A 148 0.23 4.47 -26.96
N LEU A 149 -0.86 3.99 -26.37
CA LEU A 149 -0.90 3.50 -25.00
C LEU A 149 -0.56 2.00 -24.88
N GLY A 150 -0.36 1.30 -26.01
CA GLY A 150 0.04 -0.10 -26.02
C GLY A 150 -1.13 -1.09 -25.97
N PHE A 151 -2.33 -0.66 -26.36
CA PHE A 151 -3.45 -1.59 -26.53
C PHE A 151 -3.34 -2.28 -27.90
N GLU A 152 -3.43 -3.60 -27.89
CA GLU A 152 -3.48 -4.39 -29.12
C GLU A 152 -4.79 -4.16 -29.89
N TYR A 153 -5.89 -3.98 -29.16
CA TYR A 153 -7.23 -3.81 -29.71
C TYR A 153 -7.94 -2.56 -29.14
N VAL A 154 -8.46 -1.71 -30.02
CA VAL A 154 -9.18 -0.48 -29.64
C VAL A 154 -10.42 -0.75 -28.78
N HIS A 155 -11.11 -1.87 -29.02
CA HIS A 155 -12.29 -2.23 -28.24
C HIS A 155 -11.92 -2.56 -26.77
N HIS A 156 -10.73 -3.10 -26.53
CA HIS A 156 -10.25 -3.35 -25.18
C HIS A 156 -9.99 -2.02 -24.43
N PHE A 157 -9.35 -1.06 -25.10
CA PHE A 157 -9.20 0.30 -24.56
C PHE A 157 -10.56 0.92 -24.24
N SER A 158 -11.50 0.93 -25.19
CA SER A 158 -12.83 1.53 -25.01
C SER A 158 -13.60 0.92 -23.84
N ARG A 159 -13.50 -0.39 -23.63
CA ARG A 159 -14.11 -1.09 -22.50
C ARG A 159 -13.50 -0.65 -21.14
N ILE A 160 -12.18 -0.55 -21.06
CA ILE A 160 -11.51 -0.10 -19.85
C ILE A 160 -11.83 1.36 -19.58
N PHE A 161 -11.80 2.20 -20.59
CA PHE A 161 -12.15 3.63 -20.47
C PHE A 161 -13.57 3.82 -19.94
N LYS A 162 -14.57 3.15 -20.56
CA LYS A 162 -15.96 3.22 -20.10
C LYS A 162 -16.14 2.68 -18.69
N LYS A 163 -15.44 1.60 -18.32
CA LYS A 163 -15.49 1.04 -16.98
C LYS A 163 -15.03 2.02 -15.90
N ILE A 164 -14.02 2.86 -16.22
CA ILE A 164 -13.41 3.79 -15.26
C ILE A 164 -14.12 5.15 -15.25
N THR A 165 -14.52 5.64 -16.42
CA THR A 165 -15.08 6.99 -16.57
C THR A 165 -16.62 7.03 -16.59
N GLY A 166 -17.27 5.88 -16.81
CA GLY A 166 -18.72 5.76 -17.00
C GLY A 166 -19.20 6.07 -18.42
N ILE A 167 -18.37 6.68 -19.27
CA ILE A 167 -18.69 7.06 -20.65
C ILE A 167 -17.69 6.44 -21.62
N THR A 168 -18.06 6.34 -22.90
CA THR A 168 -17.16 5.86 -23.94
C THR A 168 -16.13 6.93 -24.33
N PRO A 169 -14.97 6.53 -24.94
CA PRO A 169 -14.04 7.50 -25.52
C PRO A 169 -14.66 8.46 -26.54
N SER A 170 -15.61 7.95 -27.35
CA SER A 170 -16.33 8.78 -28.34
C SER A 170 -17.22 9.85 -27.67
N GLU A 171 -17.93 9.47 -26.61
CA GLU A 171 -18.73 10.43 -25.83
C GLU A 171 -17.84 11.44 -25.07
N PHE A 172 -16.61 11.05 -24.72
CA PHE A 172 -15.64 11.95 -24.09
C PHE A 172 -15.10 13.02 -25.02
N ILE A 173 -14.79 12.66 -26.28
CA ILE A 173 -14.27 13.61 -27.30
C ILE A 173 -15.34 14.62 -27.75
N ASN A 174 -16.60 14.19 -27.77
CA ASN A 174 -17.73 15.00 -28.25
C ASN A 174 -18.35 15.93 -27.17
N LYS A 175 -17.77 15.98 -26.00
CA LYS A 175 -18.14 16.92 -24.92
C LYS A 175 -17.34 18.21 -25.00
#